data_70687a3fe9ca879e113702ee9df089d3
#
_entry.id   70687a3fe9ca879e113702ee9df089d3
#
_cell.length_a   1.000
_cell.length_b   1.000
_cell.length_c   1.000
_cell.angle_alpha   90.00
_cell.angle_beta   90.00
_cell.angle_gamma   90.00
#
_symmetry.space_group_name_H-M   'P 1'
#
loop_
_entity.id
_entity.type
_entity.pdbx_description
1 polymer ?
#
loop_
_entity_poly.entity_id
_entity_poly.type
_entity_poly.pdbx_seq_one_letter_code
_entity_poly.pdbx_strand_id
1 'polypeptide(L)'
;NFQIRDEETFSLCIPTDRDYKILQLTDLHLGFGMFSGKKDKLALEAVTELIHRTEPDLMVLTGDSVFPFFPKSGTMNNRKQAEKLLAFLDGFQIPYTLVFGNHDCEMGSTCNKEQLAEIFTTGKYAVFTKGRYEHSPQNPITGVGNFVVDLTDDQGKLLLPLILLDSNMYGDGWFFSGFDRIHEDQTDWCMEKL
;
A
#
# COMPACT_ATOMS: atom_id res chain seq x y z
N ASN A 1 8.65 10.25 12.98
CA ASN A 1 9.56 9.08 13.06
C ASN A 1 8.71 7.84 13.35
N PHE A 2 8.85 6.80 12.54
CA PHE A 2 8.24 5.50 12.82
C PHE A 2 9.30 4.52 13.34
N GLN A 3 8.85 3.52 14.10
CA GLN A 3 9.67 2.45 14.64
C GLN A 3 9.10 1.11 14.19
N ILE A 4 9.97 0.17 13.83
CA ILE A 4 9.59 -1.22 13.57
C ILE A 4 9.59 -1.93 14.91
N ARG A 5 8.44 -2.49 15.33
CA ARG A 5 8.32 -3.29 16.55
C ARG A 5 8.65 -4.76 16.29
N ASP A 6 8.14 -5.28 15.20
CA ASP A 6 8.36 -6.64 14.73
C ASP A 6 8.14 -6.72 13.20
N GLU A 7 8.17 -7.91 12.62
CA GLU A 7 8.01 -8.12 11.18
C GLU A 7 6.64 -7.68 10.62
N GLU A 8 5.65 -7.48 11.49
CA GLU A 8 4.26 -7.19 11.13
C GLU A 8 3.74 -5.89 11.73
N THR A 9 4.51 -5.21 12.59
CA THR A 9 4.01 -4.08 13.35
C THR A 9 4.97 -2.91 13.33
N PHE A 10 4.46 -1.78 12.85
CA PHE A 10 5.10 -0.47 12.99
C PHE A 10 4.47 0.30 14.15
N SER A 11 5.23 1.19 14.75
CA SER A 11 4.71 2.20 15.69
C SER A 11 5.03 3.59 15.16
N LEU A 12 4.01 4.43 15.11
CA LEU A 12 4.08 5.81 14.66
C LEU A 12 3.62 6.72 15.81
N CYS A 13 4.56 7.44 16.42
CA CYS A 13 4.24 8.41 17.44
C CYS A 13 3.52 9.61 16.81
N ILE A 14 2.33 9.91 17.30
CA ILE A 14 1.50 11.01 16.81
C ILE A 14 1.36 12.12 17.88
N PRO A 15 1.21 13.39 17.49
CA PRO A 15 0.93 14.46 18.41
C PRO A 15 -0.42 14.26 19.10
N THR A 16 -0.51 14.60 20.38
CA THR A 16 -1.75 14.55 21.17
C THR A 16 -2.32 15.94 21.46
N ASP A 17 -1.60 16.99 21.08
CA ASP A 17 -1.95 18.39 21.29
C ASP A 17 -2.65 19.05 20.09
N ARG A 18 -2.78 18.31 18.98
CA ARG A 18 -3.48 18.75 17.76
C ARG A 18 -4.08 17.54 17.03
N ASP A 19 -4.94 17.84 16.07
CA ASP A 19 -5.49 16.82 15.18
C ASP A 19 -4.37 16.16 14.34
N TYR A 20 -4.42 14.83 14.26
CA TYR A 20 -3.60 14.03 13.37
C TYR A 20 -4.36 13.74 12.08
N LYS A 21 -3.81 14.20 10.96
CA LYS A 21 -4.48 14.17 9.66
C LYS A 21 -4.01 12.99 8.82
N ILE A 22 -4.93 12.12 8.44
CA ILE A 22 -4.68 11.00 7.54
C ILE A 22 -5.33 11.31 6.18
N LEU A 23 -4.53 11.33 5.12
CA LEU A 23 -5.02 11.45 3.75
C LEU A 23 -5.12 10.05 3.12
N GLN A 24 -6.33 9.60 2.85
CA GLN A 24 -6.56 8.37 2.10
C GLN A 24 -6.59 8.67 0.60
N LEU A 25 -5.84 7.88 -0.16
CA LEU A 25 -5.79 7.89 -1.63
C LEU A 25 -6.12 6.48 -2.13
N THR A 26 -6.90 6.38 -3.20
CA THR A 26 -7.25 5.11 -3.82
C THR A 26 -7.34 5.25 -5.33
N ASP A 27 -7.18 4.16 -6.06
CA ASP A 27 -7.44 4.09 -7.51
C ASP A 27 -6.70 5.14 -8.35
N LEU A 28 -5.43 5.39 -8.04
CA LEU A 28 -4.62 6.35 -8.79
C LEU A 28 -4.34 5.86 -10.22
N HIS A 29 -4.29 4.55 -10.42
CA HIS A 29 -4.08 3.89 -11.71
C HIS A 29 -2.93 4.49 -12.53
N LEU A 30 -1.81 4.79 -11.88
CA LEU A 30 -0.66 5.42 -12.53
C LEU A 30 0.00 4.43 -13.51
N GLY A 31 -0.05 4.75 -14.77
CA GLY A 31 0.48 3.89 -15.83
C GLY A 31 1.97 4.08 -16.07
N PHE A 32 2.46 5.32 -15.98
CA PHE A 32 3.84 5.72 -16.30
C PHE A 32 4.37 5.16 -17.62
N GLY A 33 3.47 4.83 -18.54
CA GLY A 33 3.74 4.29 -19.84
C GLY A 33 3.48 5.26 -20.99
N MET A 34 3.60 4.76 -22.22
CA MET A 34 3.52 5.62 -23.40
C MET A 34 2.11 6.18 -23.67
N PHE A 35 1.05 5.54 -23.14
CA PHE A 35 -0.33 5.94 -23.41
C PHE A 35 -1.00 6.66 -22.22
N SER A 36 -0.38 6.66 -21.04
CA SER A 36 -0.96 7.20 -19.81
C SER A 36 -0.44 8.58 -19.40
N GLY A 37 0.65 9.07 -20.00
CA GLY A 37 1.41 10.23 -19.51
C GLY A 37 0.59 11.49 -19.22
N LYS A 38 -0.45 11.79 -20.03
CA LYS A 38 -1.33 12.93 -19.75
C LYS A 38 -2.22 12.70 -18.53
N LYS A 39 -2.74 11.48 -18.36
CA LYS A 39 -3.58 11.08 -17.22
C LYS A 39 -2.74 11.03 -15.95
N ASP A 40 -1.56 10.41 -16.02
CA ASP A 40 -0.62 10.33 -14.91
C ASP A 40 -0.26 11.72 -14.39
N LYS A 41 0.05 12.65 -15.30
CA LYS A 41 0.36 14.04 -14.94
C LYS A 41 -0.79 14.68 -14.17
N LEU A 42 -2.02 14.56 -14.67
CA LEU A 42 -3.21 15.14 -14.01
C LEU A 42 -3.47 14.51 -12.64
N ALA A 43 -3.31 13.18 -12.52
CA ALA A 43 -3.47 12.49 -11.25
C ALA A 43 -2.41 12.94 -10.23
N LEU A 44 -1.14 13.02 -10.63
CA LEU A 44 -0.06 13.49 -9.76
C LEU A 44 -0.22 14.94 -9.35
N GLU A 45 -0.67 15.82 -10.24
CA GLU A 45 -1.00 17.22 -9.93
C GLU A 45 -2.15 17.32 -8.93
N ALA A 46 -3.21 16.50 -9.10
CA ALA A 46 -4.34 16.47 -8.16
C ALA A 46 -3.91 15.95 -6.77
N VAL A 47 -3.10 14.89 -6.70
CA VAL A 47 -2.56 14.38 -5.44
C VAL A 47 -1.67 15.43 -4.77
N THR A 48 -0.80 16.10 -5.53
CA THR A 48 0.05 17.18 -5.01
C THR A 48 -0.79 18.30 -4.39
N GLU A 49 -1.84 18.73 -5.08
CA GLU A 49 -2.75 19.78 -4.58
C GLU A 49 -3.50 19.33 -3.31
N LEU A 50 -3.97 18.07 -3.25
CA LEU A 50 -4.60 17.52 -2.05
C LEU A 50 -3.63 17.52 -0.87
N ILE A 51 -2.39 17.08 -1.06
CA ILE A 51 -1.37 17.07 -0.01
C ILE A 51 -1.10 18.51 0.49
N HIS A 52 -0.94 19.47 -0.40
CA HIS A 52 -0.69 20.87 0.00
C HIS A 52 -1.87 21.50 0.72
N ARG A 53 -3.11 21.16 0.36
CA ARG A 53 -4.32 21.69 1.01
C ARG A 53 -4.61 21.06 2.36
N THR A 54 -4.35 19.78 2.49
CA THR A 54 -4.70 19.02 3.71
C THR A 54 -3.57 19.01 4.71
N GLU A 55 -2.31 19.11 4.25
CA GLU A 55 -1.10 18.99 5.07
C GLU A 55 -1.20 17.73 5.97
N PRO A 56 -1.26 16.52 5.36
CA PRO A 56 -1.47 15.30 6.12
C PRO A 56 -0.22 14.90 6.88
N ASP A 57 -0.42 14.23 8.01
CA ASP A 57 0.63 13.63 8.80
C ASP A 57 0.97 12.20 8.35
N LEU A 58 0.02 11.53 7.70
CA LEU A 58 0.15 10.19 7.12
C LEU A 58 -0.67 10.09 5.83
N MET A 59 -0.12 9.47 4.82
CA MET A 59 -0.85 9.07 3.61
C MET A 59 -1.11 7.57 3.63
N VAL A 60 -2.33 7.15 3.27
CA VAL A 60 -2.75 5.75 3.18
C VAL A 60 -3.27 5.47 1.77
N LEU A 61 -2.57 4.64 1.01
CA LEU A 61 -2.99 4.23 -0.32
C LEU A 61 -3.73 2.88 -0.21
N THR A 62 -4.99 2.87 -0.62
CA THR A 62 -5.88 1.70 -0.44
C THR A 62 -6.11 0.89 -1.70
N GLY A 63 -5.05 0.72 -2.49
CA GLY A 63 -5.01 -0.14 -3.66
C GLY A 63 -5.13 0.58 -4.99
N ASP A 64 -4.87 -0.16 -6.05
CA ASP A 64 -4.89 0.29 -7.45
C ASP A 64 -4.05 1.54 -7.69
N SER A 65 -2.89 1.57 -7.05
CA SER A 65 -1.96 2.70 -7.12
C SER A 65 -1.26 2.77 -8.48
N VAL A 66 -0.94 1.60 -9.06
CA VAL A 66 -0.32 1.48 -10.39
C VAL A 66 -1.18 0.62 -11.32
N PHE A 67 -0.99 0.78 -12.63
CA PHE A 67 -1.80 0.06 -13.62
C PHE A 67 -0.95 -0.47 -14.78
N PRO A 68 -0.32 -1.65 -14.63
CA PRO A 68 0.50 -2.28 -15.65
C PRO A 68 -0.35 -3.02 -16.70
N PHE A 69 -1.18 -2.32 -17.45
CA PHE A 69 -2.03 -2.88 -18.49
C PHE A 69 -1.75 -2.23 -19.83
N PHE A 70 -1.00 -2.92 -20.70
CA PHE A 70 -0.48 -2.36 -21.95
C PHE A 70 -1.52 -1.62 -22.79
N PRO A 71 -2.74 -2.13 -23.05
CA PRO A 71 -3.71 -1.42 -23.86
C PRO A 71 -4.11 -0.03 -23.35
N LYS A 72 -3.97 0.23 -22.05
CA LYS A 72 -4.34 1.51 -21.44
C LYS A 72 -3.14 2.33 -20.97
N SER A 73 -2.16 1.69 -20.31
CA SER A 73 -0.97 2.39 -19.81
C SER A 73 0.16 2.47 -20.83
N GLY A 74 0.23 1.52 -21.78
CA GLY A 74 1.33 1.39 -22.72
C GLY A 74 2.55 0.65 -22.14
N THR A 75 2.38 -0.06 -21.02
CA THR A 75 3.43 -0.85 -20.36
C THR A 75 2.84 -1.94 -19.48
N MET A 76 3.60 -3.01 -19.27
CA MET A 76 3.34 -4.06 -18.27
C MET A 76 4.36 -4.00 -17.12
N ASN A 77 5.17 -2.94 -17.06
CA ASN A 77 6.29 -2.84 -16.13
C ASN A 77 5.86 -2.18 -14.81
N ASN A 78 5.22 -2.97 -13.93
CA ASN A 78 4.81 -2.51 -12.62
C ASN A 78 5.99 -2.22 -11.67
N ARG A 79 7.17 -2.85 -11.87
CA ARG A 79 8.39 -2.47 -11.16
C ARG A 79 8.70 -0.98 -11.32
N LYS A 80 8.80 -0.54 -12.57
CA LYS A 80 9.10 0.85 -12.89
C LYS A 80 7.99 1.81 -12.45
N GLN A 81 6.73 1.35 -12.49
CA GLN A 81 5.59 2.12 -11.98
C GLN A 81 5.71 2.34 -10.48
N ALA A 82 5.98 1.27 -9.71
CA ALA A 82 6.19 1.35 -8.26
C ALA A 82 7.38 2.23 -7.88
N GLU A 83 8.53 2.06 -8.54
CA GLU A 83 9.71 2.91 -8.30
C GLU A 83 9.42 4.40 -8.52
N LYS A 84 8.64 4.75 -9.55
CA LYS A 84 8.23 6.14 -9.80
C LYS A 84 7.22 6.66 -8.78
N LEU A 85 6.28 5.81 -8.36
CA LEU A 85 5.33 6.15 -7.30
C LEU A 85 6.06 6.42 -5.99
N LEU A 86 7.00 5.54 -5.60
CA LEU A 86 7.82 5.75 -4.40
C LEU A 86 8.60 7.07 -4.46
N ALA A 87 9.27 7.33 -5.58
CA ALA A 87 10.01 8.58 -5.74
C ALA A 87 9.12 9.82 -5.63
N PHE A 88 7.88 9.74 -6.14
CA PHE A 88 6.89 10.82 -6.02
C PHE A 88 6.45 11.01 -4.56
N LEU A 89 6.08 9.95 -3.86
CA LEU A 89 5.62 10.01 -2.46
C LEU A 89 6.76 10.43 -1.51
N ASP A 90 7.95 9.90 -1.70
CA ASP A 90 9.14 10.25 -0.90
C ASP A 90 9.51 11.74 -1.03
N GLY A 91 9.17 12.36 -2.15
CA GLY A 91 9.38 13.79 -2.39
C GLY A 91 8.66 14.71 -1.40
N PHE A 92 7.55 14.26 -0.81
CA PHE A 92 6.80 15.03 0.19
C PHE A 92 7.35 14.90 1.60
N GLN A 93 8.21 13.90 1.87
CA GLN A 93 8.78 13.62 3.19
C GLN A 93 7.73 13.37 4.29
N ILE A 94 6.55 12.89 3.90
CA ILE A 94 5.45 12.51 4.77
C ILE A 94 5.41 10.98 4.82
N PRO A 95 5.26 10.36 6.01
CA PRO A 95 5.05 8.92 6.10
C PRO A 95 3.86 8.47 5.25
N TYR A 96 4.01 7.35 4.59
CA TYR A 96 2.90 6.74 3.86
C TYR A 96 2.88 5.22 4.03
N THR A 97 1.69 4.67 3.95
CA THR A 97 1.46 3.23 3.96
C THR A 97 0.54 2.85 2.82
N LEU A 98 0.52 1.58 2.45
CA LEU A 98 -0.29 1.12 1.34
C LEU A 98 -0.75 -0.33 1.51
N VAL A 99 -1.82 -0.67 0.80
CA VAL A 99 -2.23 -2.05 0.48
C VAL A 99 -2.36 -2.21 -1.02
N PHE A 100 -2.34 -3.44 -1.49
CA PHE A 100 -2.53 -3.74 -2.91
C PHE A 100 -4.01 -3.74 -3.29
N GLY A 101 -4.30 -3.28 -4.50
CA GLY A 101 -5.53 -3.51 -5.22
C GLY A 101 -5.38 -4.62 -6.26
N ASN A 102 -6.44 -4.87 -7.01
CA ASN A 102 -6.43 -5.93 -8.02
C ASN A 102 -5.65 -5.53 -9.30
N HIS A 103 -5.45 -4.24 -9.54
CA HIS A 103 -4.73 -3.77 -10.73
C HIS A 103 -3.22 -3.60 -10.54
N ASP A 104 -2.70 -3.56 -9.30
CA ASP A 104 -1.26 -3.34 -9.08
C ASP A 104 -0.38 -4.46 -9.68
N CYS A 105 -0.94 -5.68 -9.81
CA CYS A 105 -0.26 -6.86 -10.35
C CYS A 105 -1.08 -7.56 -11.45
N GLU A 106 -1.42 -6.84 -12.52
CA GLU A 106 -2.15 -7.42 -13.66
C GLU A 106 -1.42 -8.61 -14.29
N MET A 107 -2.18 -9.51 -14.90
CA MET A 107 -1.63 -10.66 -15.61
C MET A 107 -0.61 -10.23 -16.67
N GLY A 108 0.59 -10.80 -16.60
CA GLY A 108 1.70 -10.44 -17.49
C GLY A 108 2.56 -9.28 -16.99
N SER A 109 2.31 -8.76 -15.79
CA SER A 109 3.18 -7.77 -15.15
C SER A 109 4.59 -8.30 -14.91
N THR A 110 5.55 -7.39 -14.88
CA THR A 110 6.99 -7.72 -14.68
C THR A 110 7.25 -8.34 -13.31
N CYS A 111 6.52 -7.89 -12.28
CA CYS A 111 6.64 -8.37 -10.90
C CYS A 111 5.31 -8.98 -10.45
N ASN A 112 5.40 -10.08 -9.72
CA ASN A 112 4.29 -10.56 -8.90
C ASN A 112 4.11 -9.68 -7.64
N LYS A 113 3.09 -9.95 -6.84
CA LYS A 113 2.75 -9.14 -5.66
C LYS A 113 3.88 -9.13 -4.62
N GLU A 114 4.53 -10.27 -4.36
CA GLU A 114 5.65 -10.35 -3.40
C GLU A 114 6.85 -9.52 -3.84
N GLN A 115 7.23 -9.62 -5.13
CA GLN A 115 8.32 -8.83 -5.71
C GLN A 115 7.99 -7.33 -5.72
N LEU A 116 6.72 -6.99 -5.93
CA LEU A 116 6.26 -5.61 -5.86
C LEU A 116 6.32 -5.08 -4.42
N ALA A 117 5.92 -5.90 -3.46
CA ALA A 117 6.04 -5.59 -2.04
C ALA A 117 7.48 -5.32 -1.62
N GLU A 118 8.45 -6.11 -2.11
CA GLU A 118 9.87 -5.84 -1.87
C GLU A 118 10.30 -4.45 -2.36
N ILE A 119 9.77 -4.01 -3.48
CA ILE A 119 10.05 -2.65 -3.97
C ILE A 119 9.47 -1.62 -3.01
N PHE A 120 8.21 -1.79 -2.57
CA PHE A 120 7.58 -0.84 -1.66
C PHE A 120 8.27 -0.72 -0.31
N THR A 121 8.95 -1.78 0.20
CA THR A 121 9.75 -1.68 1.41
C THR A 121 10.98 -0.76 1.26
N THR A 122 11.39 -0.41 0.04
CA THR A 122 12.55 0.47 -0.20
C THR A 122 12.23 1.96 -0.13
N GLY A 123 10.96 2.34 -0.04
CA GLY A 123 10.55 3.74 0.08
C GLY A 123 11.10 4.37 1.36
N LYS A 124 11.66 5.57 1.24
CA LYS A 124 12.32 6.25 2.36
C LYS A 124 11.36 6.62 3.49
N TYR A 125 10.13 6.94 3.13
CA TYR A 125 9.06 7.30 4.06
C TYR A 125 7.95 6.25 4.10
N ALA A 126 8.16 5.10 3.45
CA ALA A 126 7.21 4.01 3.46
C ALA A 126 7.15 3.33 4.83
N VAL A 127 5.96 3.29 5.39
CA VAL A 127 5.61 2.50 6.58
C VAL A 127 4.93 1.25 6.03
N PHE A 128 5.73 0.32 5.51
CA PHE A 128 5.26 -0.85 4.78
C PHE A 128 6.14 -2.07 5.03
N THR A 129 5.52 -3.22 5.20
CA THR A 129 6.17 -4.53 5.25
C THR A 129 5.34 -5.56 4.49
N LYS A 130 5.97 -6.63 4.05
CA LYS A 130 5.23 -7.78 3.50
C LYS A 130 4.37 -8.47 4.57
N GLY A 131 4.72 -8.32 5.84
CA GLY A 131 4.10 -9.07 6.93
C GLY A 131 4.28 -10.57 6.77
N ARG A 132 3.41 -11.35 7.42
CA ARG A 132 3.23 -12.76 7.06
C ARG A 132 2.43 -12.86 5.77
N TYR A 133 2.79 -13.80 4.93
CA TYR A 133 2.16 -14.04 3.63
C TYR A 133 2.22 -15.54 3.28
N GLU A 134 1.61 -15.95 2.20
CA GLU A 134 1.42 -17.35 1.81
C GLU A 134 2.72 -18.18 1.81
N HIS A 135 3.86 -17.58 1.45
CA HIS A 135 5.17 -18.26 1.44
C HIS A 135 6.03 -17.94 2.67
N SER A 136 5.46 -17.43 3.74
CA SER A 136 6.18 -17.20 5.00
C SER A 136 6.63 -18.53 5.59
N PRO A 137 7.87 -18.62 6.13
CA PRO A 137 8.40 -19.86 6.69
C PRO A 137 7.63 -20.36 7.92
N GLN A 138 6.97 -19.45 8.63
CA GLN A 138 6.22 -19.75 9.84
C GLN A 138 4.85 -19.06 9.76
N ASN A 139 3.81 -19.80 10.13
CA ASN A 139 2.44 -19.32 10.19
C ASN A 139 2.03 -18.49 8.96
N PRO A 140 2.06 -19.07 7.74
CA PRO A 140 1.66 -18.35 6.54
C PRO A 140 0.20 -17.89 6.65
N ILE A 141 -0.11 -16.73 6.06
CA ILE A 141 -1.48 -16.24 5.90
C ILE A 141 -1.72 -15.81 4.46
N THR A 142 -2.96 -15.82 4.03
CA THR A 142 -3.35 -15.42 2.67
C THR A 142 -3.01 -13.95 2.42
N GLY A 143 -2.58 -13.64 1.19
CA GLY A 143 -2.25 -12.28 0.75
C GLY A 143 -0.84 -11.83 1.11
N VAL A 144 -0.49 -10.62 0.72
CA VAL A 144 0.82 -9.97 0.93
C VAL A 144 0.64 -8.55 1.41
N GLY A 145 1.30 -8.18 2.50
CA GLY A 145 1.15 -6.85 3.08
C GLY A 145 0.02 -6.79 4.11
N ASN A 146 -0.15 -7.87 4.89
CA ASN A 146 -0.97 -7.84 6.09
C ASN A 146 -0.10 -7.40 7.26
N PHE A 147 -0.34 -6.21 7.79
CA PHE A 147 0.46 -5.65 8.88
C PHE A 147 -0.30 -4.57 9.65
N VAL A 148 0.26 -4.13 10.75
CA VAL A 148 -0.34 -3.12 11.64
C VAL A 148 0.54 -1.88 11.71
N VAL A 149 -0.09 -0.72 11.74
CA VAL A 149 0.54 0.55 12.09
C VAL A 149 -0.13 1.08 13.35
N ASP A 150 0.55 0.94 14.47
CA ASP A 150 0.10 1.47 15.76
C ASP A 150 0.35 2.97 15.84
N LEU A 151 -0.70 3.75 15.93
CA LEU A 151 -0.59 5.17 16.28
C LEU A 151 -0.51 5.28 17.80
N THR A 152 0.60 5.82 18.31
CA THR A 152 0.88 5.90 19.74
C THR A 152 1.11 7.34 20.19
N ASP A 153 0.93 7.62 21.48
CA ASP A 153 1.37 8.87 22.08
C ASP A 153 2.90 8.89 22.29
N ASP A 154 3.40 9.97 22.88
CA ASP A 154 4.81 10.18 23.20
C ASP A 154 5.35 9.25 24.30
N GLN A 155 4.45 8.61 25.08
CA GLN A 155 4.77 7.60 26.07
C GLN A 155 4.72 6.17 25.51
N GLY A 156 4.36 6.01 24.23
CA GLY A 156 4.21 4.73 23.57
C GLY A 156 2.88 4.01 23.86
N LYS A 157 1.91 4.70 24.44
CA LYS A 157 0.57 4.17 24.64
C LYS A 157 -0.17 4.12 23.32
N LEU A 158 -0.76 2.97 22.99
CA LEU A 158 -1.58 2.79 21.81
C LEU A 158 -2.82 3.69 21.85
N LEU A 159 -3.01 4.47 20.80
CA LEU A 159 -4.17 5.34 20.60
C LEU A 159 -5.11 4.74 19.56
N LEU A 160 -4.57 4.25 18.44
CA LEU A 160 -5.34 3.65 17.34
C LEU A 160 -4.46 2.68 16.55
N PRO A 161 -4.84 1.41 16.38
CA PRO A 161 -4.22 0.52 15.42
C PRO A 161 -4.82 0.75 14.03
N LEU A 162 -3.99 0.90 13.02
CA LEU A 162 -4.37 0.81 11.61
C LEU A 162 -4.00 -0.59 11.13
N ILE A 163 -4.99 -1.40 10.81
CA ILE A 163 -4.79 -2.76 10.30
C ILE A 163 -4.87 -2.71 8.79
N LEU A 164 -3.78 -3.09 8.13
CA LEU A 164 -3.65 -3.14 6.68
C LEU A 164 -3.83 -4.61 6.26
N LEU A 165 -4.82 -4.86 5.40
CA LEU A 165 -5.14 -6.21 4.91
C LEU A 165 -5.11 -6.23 3.38
N ASP A 166 -4.44 -7.24 2.82
CA ASP A 166 -4.54 -7.53 1.39
C ASP A 166 -5.89 -8.23 1.12
N SER A 167 -6.80 -7.58 0.42
CA SER A 167 -8.08 -8.18 0.02
C SER A 167 -7.96 -9.14 -1.15
N ASN A 168 -6.73 -9.45 -1.55
CA ASN A 168 -6.39 -10.31 -2.67
C ASN A 168 -6.77 -9.71 -4.03
N MET A 169 -6.76 -10.50 -5.10
CA MET A 169 -7.00 -10.00 -6.46
C MET A 169 -8.19 -10.72 -7.08
N TYR A 170 -7.93 -11.88 -7.65
CA TYR A 170 -8.90 -12.73 -8.35
C TYR A 170 -8.95 -14.10 -7.68
N GLY A 171 -10.14 -14.65 -7.54
CA GLY A 171 -10.31 -16.00 -6.98
C GLY A 171 -9.80 -17.09 -7.94
N ASP A 172 -9.63 -18.31 -7.44
CA ASP A 172 -9.00 -19.46 -8.12
C ASP A 172 -9.78 -20.07 -9.30
N GLY A 173 -10.63 -19.36 -9.99
CA GLY A 173 -11.45 -19.88 -11.09
C GLY A 173 -10.87 -19.59 -12.48
N TRP A 174 -10.81 -20.61 -13.33
CA TRP A 174 -10.08 -20.58 -14.60
C TRP A 174 -10.69 -19.69 -15.71
N PHE A 175 -11.79 -19.10 -15.70
CA PHE A 175 -12.30 -18.14 -16.74
C PHE A 175 -13.37 -17.17 -16.21
N PHE A 176 -13.91 -17.40 -15.03
CA PHE A 176 -15.02 -16.62 -14.48
C PHE A 176 -14.90 -16.47 -12.95
N SER A 177 -13.70 -16.55 -12.39
CA SER A 177 -13.49 -16.21 -11.00
C SER A 177 -13.71 -14.71 -10.84
N GLY A 178 -14.68 -14.33 -10.03
CA GLY A 178 -14.84 -12.95 -9.59
C GLY A 178 -13.61 -12.48 -8.79
N PHE A 179 -13.73 -11.32 -8.18
CA PHE A 179 -12.73 -10.85 -7.23
C PHE A 179 -12.68 -11.78 -6.02
N ASP A 180 -11.48 -11.93 -5.47
CA ASP A 180 -11.28 -12.64 -4.21
C ASP A 180 -11.71 -11.78 -3.01
N ARG A 181 -11.47 -12.23 -1.79
CA ARG A 181 -11.96 -11.62 -0.55
C ARG A 181 -10.90 -11.73 0.56
N ILE A 182 -11.17 -11.12 1.67
CA ILE A 182 -10.46 -11.42 2.94
C ILE A 182 -10.80 -12.84 3.37
N HIS A 183 -9.78 -13.65 3.65
CA HIS A 183 -9.88 -15.04 4.07
C HIS A 183 -9.96 -15.16 5.60
N GLU A 184 -10.38 -16.34 6.08
CA GLU A 184 -10.57 -16.62 7.52
C GLU A 184 -9.25 -16.49 8.30
N ASP A 185 -8.15 -16.97 7.75
CA ASP A 185 -6.82 -16.86 8.35
C ASP A 185 -6.36 -15.40 8.52
N GLN A 186 -6.72 -14.51 7.58
CA GLN A 186 -6.47 -13.07 7.71
C GLN A 186 -7.34 -12.45 8.80
N THR A 187 -8.58 -12.90 8.93
CA THR A 187 -9.50 -12.44 9.99
C THR A 187 -9.03 -12.90 11.37
N ASP A 188 -8.60 -14.15 11.49
CA ASP A 188 -8.05 -14.72 12.72
C ASP A 188 -6.78 -13.96 13.15
N TRP A 189 -5.88 -13.73 12.20
CA TRP A 189 -4.69 -12.91 12.43
C TRP A 189 -5.05 -11.47 12.87
N CYS A 190 -6.05 -10.86 12.26
CA CYS A 190 -6.53 -9.53 12.63
C CYS A 190 -7.03 -9.52 14.09
N MET A 191 -7.77 -10.55 14.50
CA MET A 191 -8.25 -10.69 15.89
C MET A 191 -7.12 -10.94 16.90
N GLU A 192 -6.03 -11.58 16.49
CA GLU A 192 -4.82 -11.73 17.32
C GLU A 192 -4.08 -10.40 17.55
N LYS A 193 -4.22 -9.44 16.62
CA LYS A 193 -3.54 -8.13 16.68
C LYS A 193 -4.32 -7.06 17.46
N LEU A 194 -5.62 -7.28 17.72
CA LEU A 194 -6.49 -6.38 18.47
C LEU A 194 -6.48 -6.69 19.97
#